data_e0167dbde6750578d211cfc8b4dfb0c7
#
_entry.id   e0167dbde6750578d211cfc8b4dfb0c7
#
_cell.length_a   1.000
_cell.length_b   1.000
_cell.length_c   1.000
_cell.angle_alpha   90.00
_cell.angle_beta   90.00
_cell.angle_gamma   90.00
#
_symmetry.space_group_name_H-M   'P 1'
#
loop_
_entity.id
_entity.type
_entity.pdbx_description
1 polymer ?
#
loop_
_entity_poly.entity_id
_entity_poly.type
_entity_poly.pdbx_seq_one_letter_code
_entity_poly.pdbx_strand_id
1 'polypeptide(L)'
;MIKVEHINKSFNDVRVLKDVSVVFERGKTNLIIGQSGSGKTVLLKSIIGLHEVDSGEIWYDNILFNRLEFKQKNEIRQQMGILFQGSALFDSMTVEQNVMFPLDMFSEQPFEEKLDRVNFCLNRVNIKNANKLYPSELSGGMKKRVAIARAIVLNPKYLFCDEPNSGLDPKTSILIDALIKELTDEYEMTTIVNTHDMNSVMEIGENIVFIHEGEKLWEGSNKEILKSDCEILNNFIFANSLAKQLVLSSR
;
A
#
# COMPACT_ATOMS: atom_id res chain seq x y z
N MET A 1 6.67 -10.46 7.12
CA MET A 1 7.81 -9.92 6.35
C MET A 1 7.67 -10.34 4.89
N ILE A 2 7.97 -9.46 3.94
CA ILE A 2 8.00 -9.80 2.52
C ILE A 2 9.41 -9.51 2.00
N LYS A 3 10.01 -10.47 1.29
CA LYS A 3 11.34 -10.32 0.70
C LYS A 3 11.23 -10.49 -0.81
N VAL A 4 11.88 -9.62 -1.53
CA VAL A 4 11.97 -9.60 -3.00
C VAL A 4 13.44 -9.73 -3.37
N GLU A 5 13.78 -10.68 -4.23
CA GLU A 5 15.16 -10.97 -4.64
C GLU A 5 15.28 -11.01 -6.15
N HIS A 6 16.13 -10.14 -6.69
CA HIS A 6 16.52 -10.10 -8.10
C HIS A 6 15.33 -10.06 -9.09
N ILE A 7 14.26 -9.33 -8.75
CA ILE A 7 13.05 -9.24 -9.58
C ILE A 7 13.33 -8.47 -10.85
N ASN A 8 12.98 -9.12 -11.96
CA ASN A 8 12.97 -8.53 -13.28
C ASN A 8 11.57 -8.64 -13.89
N LYS A 9 11.12 -7.58 -14.58
CA LYS A 9 9.84 -7.57 -15.29
C LYS A 9 9.91 -6.70 -16.53
N SER A 10 9.45 -7.26 -17.64
CA SER A 10 9.34 -6.58 -18.93
C SER A 10 7.90 -6.64 -19.45
N PHE A 11 7.51 -5.66 -20.25
CA PHE A 11 6.31 -5.67 -21.06
C PHE A 11 6.67 -5.25 -22.48
N ASN A 12 6.31 -6.06 -23.48
CA ASN A 12 6.57 -5.77 -24.90
C ASN A 12 8.03 -5.28 -25.14
N ASP A 13 9.01 -6.04 -24.66
CA ASP A 13 10.46 -5.78 -24.75
C ASP A 13 10.94 -4.54 -23.96
N VAL A 14 10.09 -3.83 -23.26
CA VAL A 14 10.48 -2.75 -22.34
C VAL A 14 10.68 -3.31 -20.94
N ARG A 15 11.92 -3.29 -20.45
CA ARG A 15 12.29 -3.74 -19.11
C ARG A 15 11.90 -2.66 -18.09
N VAL A 16 10.87 -2.96 -17.29
CA VAL A 16 10.26 -2.04 -16.31
C VAL A 16 10.84 -2.22 -14.92
N LEU A 17 11.18 -3.46 -14.52
CA LEU A 17 11.93 -3.75 -13.30
C LEU A 17 13.25 -4.41 -13.66
N LYS A 18 14.33 -3.96 -13.02
CA LYS A 18 15.70 -4.34 -13.35
C LYS A 18 16.43 -4.70 -12.06
N ASP A 19 16.48 -6.01 -11.77
CA ASP A 19 17.23 -6.58 -10.65
C ASP A 19 16.87 -5.99 -9.27
N VAL A 20 15.58 -5.82 -9.00
CA VAL A 20 15.10 -5.21 -7.75
C VAL A 20 15.15 -6.23 -6.62
N SER A 21 15.88 -5.87 -5.55
CA SER A 21 15.94 -6.64 -4.31
C SER A 21 15.64 -5.75 -3.11
N VAL A 22 14.69 -6.15 -2.24
CA VAL A 22 14.24 -5.37 -1.09
C VAL A 22 13.59 -6.26 -0.04
N VAL A 23 13.69 -5.86 1.23
CA VAL A 23 12.98 -6.48 2.35
C VAL A 23 11.98 -5.50 2.93
N PHE A 24 10.71 -5.89 2.95
CA PHE A 24 9.63 -5.17 3.60
C PHE A 24 9.37 -5.77 4.98
N GLU A 25 9.65 -4.98 6.01
CA GLU A 25 9.67 -5.43 7.39
C GLU A 25 8.25 -5.55 7.97
N ARG A 26 8.06 -6.53 8.83
CA ARG A 26 6.81 -6.71 9.60
C ARG A 26 6.68 -5.63 10.67
N GLY A 27 5.43 -5.20 10.95
CA GLY A 27 5.12 -4.17 11.93
C GLY A 27 5.61 -2.78 11.53
N LYS A 28 5.99 -2.59 10.26
CA LYS A 28 6.46 -1.30 9.74
C LYS A 28 5.65 -0.87 8.52
N THR A 29 5.56 0.45 8.37
CA THR A 29 5.10 1.08 7.14
C THR A 29 6.28 1.21 6.18
N ASN A 30 6.30 0.34 5.18
CA ASN A 30 7.32 0.30 4.14
C ASN A 30 6.82 1.13 2.95
N LEU A 31 7.60 2.10 2.49
CA LEU A 31 7.22 2.94 1.35
C LEU A 31 8.03 2.59 0.10
N ILE A 32 7.36 2.52 -1.04
CA ILE A 32 8.00 2.50 -2.35
C ILE A 32 7.78 3.88 -2.98
N ILE A 33 8.85 4.64 -3.17
CA ILE A 33 8.81 6.00 -3.69
C ILE A 33 9.54 6.13 -5.03
N GLY A 34 9.24 7.19 -5.77
CA GLY A 34 9.88 7.48 -7.05
C GLY A 34 8.95 8.24 -8.00
N GLN A 35 9.47 8.69 -9.11
CA GLN A 35 8.69 9.42 -10.12
C GLN A 35 7.58 8.57 -10.73
N SER A 36 6.58 9.22 -11.34
CA SER A 36 5.58 8.51 -12.16
C SER A 36 6.28 7.73 -13.27
N GLY A 37 5.87 6.49 -13.50
CA GLY A 37 6.49 5.62 -14.50
C GLY A 37 7.80 4.92 -14.07
N SER A 38 8.30 5.13 -12.85
CA SER A 38 9.57 4.50 -12.40
C SER A 38 9.49 2.99 -12.12
N GLY A 39 8.28 2.38 -12.17
CA GLY A 39 8.10 0.94 -11.93
C GLY A 39 7.42 0.57 -10.59
N LYS A 40 7.13 1.53 -9.70
CA LYS A 40 6.53 1.28 -8.36
C LYS A 40 5.29 0.40 -8.38
N THR A 41 4.27 0.80 -9.17
CA THR A 41 3.00 0.05 -9.28
C THR A 41 3.22 -1.33 -9.88
N VAL A 42 4.20 -1.48 -10.81
CA VAL A 42 4.56 -2.79 -11.37
C VAL A 42 5.20 -3.66 -10.29
N LEU A 43 6.10 -3.11 -9.48
CA LEU A 43 6.70 -3.83 -8.35
C LEU A 43 5.63 -4.27 -7.34
N LEU A 44 4.74 -3.37 -6.92
CA LEU A 44 3.65 -3.67 -6.00
C LEU A 44 2.74 -4.79 -6.56
N LYS A 45 2.32 -4.67 -7.82
CA LYS A 45 1.46 -5.68 -8.48
C LYS A 45 2.18 -7.02 -8.66
N SER A 46 3.49 -7.02 -8.87
CA SER A 46 4.28 -8.25 -8.92
C SER A 46 4.36 -8.93 -7.54
N ILE A 47 4.54 -8.15 -6.47
CA ILE A 47 4.54 -8.68 -5.10
C ILE A 47 3.19 -9.33 -4.78
N ILE A 48 2.07 -8.69 -5.09
CA ILE A 48 0.71 -9.24 -4.88
C ILE A 48 0.45 -10.47 -5.78
N GLY A 49 1.24 -10.63 -6.85
CA GLY A 49 1.09 -11.71 -7.83
C GLY A 49 0.02 -11.42 -8.89
N LEU A 50 -0.29 -10.13 -9.15
CA LEU A 50 -1.12 -9.70 -10.28
C LEU A 50 -0.31 -9.62 -11.57
N HIS A 51 1.00 -9.48 -11.48
CA HIS A 51 1.94 -9.63 -12.58
C HIS A 51 2.91 -10.77 -12.27
N GLU A 52 3.09 -11.69 -13.18
CA GLU A 52 4.16 -12.67 -13.10
C GLU A 52 5.48 -11.98 -13.40
N VAL A 53 6.50 -12.29 -12.60
CA VAL A 53 7.86 -11.79 -12.80
C VAL A 53 8.59 -12.63 -13.85
N ASP A 54 9.48 -12.02 -14.62
CA ASP A 54 10.26 -12.73 -15.64
C ASP A 54 11.38 -13.55 -15.00
N SER A 55 11.94 -13.04 -13.88
CA SER A 55 12.90 -13.75 -13.04
C SER A 55 12.94 -13.17 -11.63
N GLY A 56 13.59 -13.89 -10.70
CA GLY A 56 13.72 -13.52 -9.30
C GLY A 56 12.73 -14.24 -8.39
N GLU A 57 12.73 -13.89 -7.11
CA GLU A 57 11.98 -14.59 -6.09
C GLU A 57 11.22 -13.60 -5.20
N ILE A 58 9.98 -13.98 -4.83
CA ILE A 58 9.12 -13.24 -3.92
C ILE A 58 8.76 -14.15 -2.76
N TRP A 59 9.15 -13.77 -1.56
CA TRP A 59 8.95 -14.54 -0.33
C TRP A 59 7.96 -13.85 0.59
N TYR A 60 6.98 -14.58 1.06
CA TYR A 60 6.10 -14.21 2.16
C TYR A 60 6.50 -15.02 3.39
N ASP A 61 7.15 -14.37 4.34
CA ASP A 61 7.87 -15.03 5.44
C ASP A 61 8.86 -16.07 4.89
N ASN A 62 8.59 -17.37 5.07
CA ASN A 62 9.43 -18.47 4.58
C ASN A 62 8.84 -19.18 3.34
N ILE A 63 7.82 -18.59 2.69
CA ILE A 63 7.11 -19.20 1.58
C ILE A 63 7.50 -18.51 0.27
N LEU A 64 8.06 -19.26 -0.66
CA LEU A 64 8.41 -18.78 -2.01
C LEU A 64 7.13 -18.67 -2.87
N PHE A 65 6.54 -17.47 -2.87
CA PHE A 65 5.21 -17.20 -3.40
C PHE A 65 5.08 -17.37 -4.90
N ASN A 66 6.03 -16.87 -5.68
CA ASN A 66 5.89 -16.87 -7.14
C ASN A 66 6.01 -18.27 -7.78
N ARG A 67 6.48 -19.27 -7.02
CA ARG A 67 6.53 -20.67 -7.46
C ARG A 67 5.37 -21.53 -6.95
N LEU A 68 4.48 -20.96 -6.13
CA LEU A 68 3.30 -21.67 -5.64
C LEU A 68 2.29 -21.93 -6.76
N GLU A 69 1.53 -23.02 -6.61
CA GLU A 69 0.35 -23.29 -7.42
C GLU A 69 -0.80 -22.30 -7.09
N PHE A 70 -1.77 -22.21 -8.00
CA PHE A 70 -2.89 -21.26 -7.88
C PHE A 70 -3.63 -21.35 -6.54
N LYS A 71 -3.90 -22.57 -6.04
CA LYS A 71 -4.60 -22.79 -4.76
C LYS A 71 -3.81 -22.22 -3.58
N GLN A 72 -2.53 -22.52 -3.52
CA GLN A 72 -1.63 -22.04 -2.47
C GLN A 72 -1.44 -20.52 -2.54
N LYS A 73 -1.33 -19.94 -3.74
CA LYS A 73 -1.32 -18.47 -3.92
C LYS A 73 -2.57 -17.82 -3.35
N ASN A 74 -3.75 -18.44 -3.51
CA ASN A 74 -5.00 -17.92 -2.99
C ASN A 74 -5.04 -17.94 -1.45
N GLU A 75 -4.44 -18.93 -0.79
CA GLU A 75 -4.31 -18.97 0.67
C GLU A 75 -3.46 -17.80 1.21
N ILE A 76 -2.40 -17.42 0.49
CA ILE A 76 -1.61 -16.23 0.84
C ILE A 76 -2.39 -14.95 0.54
N ARG A 77 -3.11 -14.87 -0.60
CA ARG A 77 -3.90 -13.69 -0.98
C ARG A 77 -5.04 -13.38 0.00
N GLN A 78 -5.62 -14.39 0.65
CA GLN A 78 -6.61 -14.18 1.72
C GLN A 78 -6.03 -13.44 2.94
N GLN A 79 -4.71 -13.47 3.09
CA GLN A 79 -3.99 -12.74 4.14
C GLN A 79 -3.55 -11.33 3.70
N MET A 80 -3.96 -10.89 2.51
CA MET A 80 -3.63 -9.57 1.96
C MET A 80 -4.83 -8.64 1.99
N GLY A 81 -4.65 -7.44 2.52
CA GLY A 81 -5.55 -6.31 2.32
C GLY A 81 -5.00 -5.42 1.21
N ILE A 82 -5.85 -4.95 0.30
CA ILE A 82 -5.42 -4.12 -0.83
C ILE A 82 -6.27 -2.87 -0.92
N LEU A 83 -5.60 -1.71 -0.91
CA LEU A 83 -6.17 -0.41 -1.22
C LEU A 83 -5.63 0.06 -2.58
N PHE A 84 -6.45 0.03 -3.59
CA PHE A 84 -6.12 0.53 -4.92
C PHE A 84 -6.25 2.06 -5.01
N GLN A 85 -5.53 2.69 -5.94
CA GLN A 85 -5.51 4.13 -6.17
C GLN A 85 -6.91 4.75 -6.26
N GLY A 86 -7.84 4.15 -7.00
CA GLY A 86 -9.23 4.60 -7.15
C GLY A 86 -10.19 4.11 -6.07
N SER A 87 -9.70 3.58 -4.91
CA SER A 87 -10.49 2.88 -3.89
C SER A 87 -11.14 1.57 -4.38
N ALA A 88 -11.48 1.46 -5.66
CA ALA A 88 -12.08 0.29 -6.32
C ALA A 88 -13.28 -0.28 -5.55
N LEU A 89 -14.14 0.59 -5.00
CA LEU A 89 -15.42 0.18 -4.44
C LEU A 89 -16.37 -0.22 -5.56
N PHE A 90 -17.21 -1.22 -5.28
CA PHE A 90 -18.28 -1.61 -6.18
C PHE A 90 -19.42 -0.60 -6.11
N ASP A 91 -19.65 0.16 -7.18
CA ASP A 91 -20.65 1.23 -7.23
C ASP A 91 -22.09 0.71 -7.06
N SER A 92 -22.35 -0.55 -7.40
CA SER A 92 -23.64 -1.23 -7.23
C SER A 92 -23.89 -1.76 -5.82
N MET A 93 -22.91 -1.67 -4.92
CA MET A 93 -22.97 -2.16 -3.55
C MET A 93 -22.95 -1.00 -2.55
N THR A 94 -23.69 -1.16 -1.44
CA THR A 94 -23.60 -0.22 -0.32
C THR A 94 -22.24 -0.29 0.38
N VAL A 95 -21.96 0.65 1.27
CA VAL A 95 -20.76 0.64 2.13
C VAL A 95 -20.63 -0.68 2.89
N GLU A 96 -21.70 -1.12 3.55
CA GLU A 96 -21.74 -2.39 4.29
C GLU A 96 -21.41 -3.58 3.39
N GLN A 97 -22.04 -3.66 2.22
CA GLN A 97 -21.82 -4.73 1.25
C GLN A 97 -20.38 -4.72 0.69
N ASN A 98 -19.83 -3.54 0.41
CA ASN A 98 -18.44 -3.40 -0.01
C ASN A 98 -17.47 -3.95 1.03
N VAL A 99 -17.65 -3.64 2.32
CA VAL A 99 -16.79 -4.11 3.40
C VAL A 99 -17.03 -5.59 3.70
N MET A 100 -18.27 -6.07 3.57
CA MET A 100 -18.65 -7.48 3.79
C MET A 100 -18.15 -8.41 2.68
N PHE A 101 -17.95 -7.92 1.47
CA PHE A 101 -17.63 -8.70 0.28
C PHE A 101 -16.48 -9.72 0.48
N PRO A 102 -15.33 -9.37 1.09
CA PRO A 102 -14.29 -10.38 1.35
C PRO A 102 -14.74 -11.46 2.34
N LEU A 103 -15.57 -11.13 3.33
CA LEU A 103 -16.10 -12.13 4.27
C LEU A 103 -17.07 -13.11 3.57
N ASP A 104 -17.86 -12.62 2.61
CA ASP A 104 -18.76 -13.49 1.83
C ASP A 104 -17.99 -14.44 0.92
N MET A 105 -16.83 -14.02 0.43
CA MET A 105 -15.99 -14.85 -0.45
C MET A 105 -15.16 -15.89 0.31
N PHE A 106 -14.74 -15.59 1.55
CA PHE A 106 -13.68 -16.36 2.23
C PHE A 106 -14.03 -16.81 3.64
N SER A 107 -15.21 -16.47 4.18
CA SER A 107 -15.63 -16.85 5.53
C SER A 107 -16.98 -17.58 5.49
N GLU A 108 -17.08 -18.67 6.26
CA GLU A 108 -18.32 -19.41 6.49
C GLU A 108 -19.12 -18.89 7.69
N GLN A 109 -18.69 -17.78 8.31
CA GLN A 109 -19.36 -17.22 9.49
C GLN A 109 -20.82 -16.83 9.17
N PRO A 110 -21.72 -16.90 10.18
CA PRO A 110 -23.09 -16.41 10.05
C PRO A 110 -23.13 -14.92 9.69
N PHE A 111 -24.21 -14.50 9.06
CA PHE A 111 -24.39 -13.09 8.61
C PHE A 111 -24.21 -12.09 9.75
N GLU A 112 -24.75 -12.38 10.94
CA GLU A 112 -24.66 -11.47 12.09
C GLU A 112 -23.21 -11.24 12.53
N GLU A 113 -22.39 -12.28 12.58
CA GLU A 113 -20.97 -12.16 12.92
C GLU A 113 -20.20 -11.35 11.85
N LYS A 114 -20.51 -11.58 10.57
CA LYS A 114 -19.94 -10.78 9.47
C LYS A 114 -20.33 -9.32 9.60
N LEU A 115 -21.59 -9.03 9.93
CA LEU A 115 -22.09 -7.68 10.10
C LEU A 115 -21.43 -6.96 11.29
N ASP A 116 -21.25 -7.65 12.42
CA ASP A 116 -20.51 -7.14 13.57
C ASP A 116 -19.08 -6.80 13.20
N ARG A 117 -18.41 -7.68 12.44
CA ARG A 117 -17.05 -7.43 11.94
C ARG A 117 -16.99 -6.24 11.00
N VAL A 118 -17.95 -6.09 10.08
CA VAL A 118 -18.09 -4.93 9.19
C VAL A 118 -18.24 -3.65 10.00
N ASN A 119 -19.15 -3.62 10.98
CA ASN A 119 -19.39 -2.47 11.83
C ASN A 119 -18.15 -2.10 12.65
N PHE A 120 -17.44 -3.09 13.17
CA PHE A 120 -16.16 -2.88 13.84
C PHE A 120 -15.16 -2.17 12.90
N CYS A 121 -14.95 -2.69 11.68
CA CYS A 121 -14.01 -2.11 10.72
C CYS A 121 -14.42 -0.69 10.28
N LEU A 122 -15.72 -0.45 10.05
CA LEU A 122 -16.23 0.89 9.72
C LEU A 122 -16.00 1.89 10.86
N ASN A 123 -16.24 1.49 12.11
CA ASN A 123 -15.95 2.31 13.28
C ASN A 123 -14.45 2.60 13.41
N ARG A 124 -13.58 1.61 13.14
CA ARG A 124 -12.12 1.75 13.21
C ARG A 124 -11.58 2.80 12.23
N VAL A 125 -12.23 2.94 11.07
CA VAL A 125 -11.89 3.96 10.08
C VAL A 125 -12.71 5.26 10.21
N ASN A 126 -13.42 5.46 11.33
CA ASN A 126 -14.26 6.62 11.57
C ASN A 126 -15.37 6.85 10.51
N ILE A 127 -15.99 5.79 10.04
CA ILE A 127 -17.20 5.83 9.22
C ILE A 127 -18.40 5.45 10.09
N LYS A 128 -19.32 6.39 10.29
CA LYS A 128 -20.52 6.20 11.13
C LYS A 128 -21.77 6.49 10.32
N ASN A 129 -22.83 5.71 10.56
CA ASN A 129 -24.17 5.89 9.95
C ASN A 129 -24.16 5.89 8.41
N ALA A 130 -23.20 5.21 7.79
CA ALA A 130 -23.03 5.17 6.33
C ALA A 130 -23.27 3.79 5.71
N ASN A 131 -23.63 2.78 6.49
CA ASN A 131 -23.75 1.38 6.05
C ASN A 131 -24.59 1.22 4.78
N LYS A 132 -25.69 1.94 4.66
CA LYS A 132 -26.65 1.82 3.55
C LYS A 132 -26.38 2.80 2.40
N LEU A 133 -25.38 3.69 2.54
CA LEU A 133 -25.00 4.61 1.47
C LEU A 133 -24.24 3.86 0.36
N TYR A 134 -24.36 4.38 -0.86
CA TYR A 134 -23.61 3.93 -2.01
C TYR A 134 -22.33 4.76 -2.19
N PRO A 135 -21.30 4.24 -2.89
CA PRO A 135 -20.07 4.99 -3.15
C PRO A 135 -20.30 6.37 -3.76
N SER A 136 -21.32 6.55 -4.62
CA SER A 136 -21.67 7.83 -5.22
C SER A 136 -22.07 8.91 -4.21
N GLU A 137 -22.53 8.51 -3.01
CA GLU A 137 -22.97 9.41 -1.94
C GLU A 137 -21.84 9.78 -0.97
N LEU A 138 -20.61 9.24 -1.17
CA LEU A 138 -19.48 9.44 -0.30
C LEU A 138 -18.50 10.49 -0.84
N SER A 139 -17.89 11.26 0.08
CA SER A 139 -16.72 12.07 -0.26
C SER A 139 -15.50 11.19 -0.63
N GLY A 140 -14.49 11.78 -1.31
CA GLY A 140 -13.26 11.07 -1.67
C GLY A 140 -12.56 10.43 -0.47
N GLY A 141 -12.43 11.17 0.62
CA GLY A 141 -11.85 10.67 1.88
C GLY A 141 -12.68 9.55 2.52
N MET A 142 -14.02 9.63 2.48
CA MET A 142 -14.88 8.54 2.95
C MET A 142 -14.70 7.27 2.08
N LYS A 143 -14.63 7.40 0.75
CA LYS A 143 -14.38 6.25 -0.14
C LYS A 143 -13.07 5.55 0.20
N LYS A 144 -11.99 6.30 0.47
CA LYS A 144 -10.69 5.74 0.89
C LYS A 144 -10.82 4.99 2.23
N ARG A 145 -11.48 5.57 3.22
CA ARG A 145 -11.70 4.93 4.52
C ARG A 145 -12.53 3.65 4.41
N VAL A 146 -13.60 3.64 3.63
CA VAL A 146 -14.39 2.43 3.36
C VAL A 146 -13.54 1.35 2.66
N ALA A 147 -12.70 1.74 1.71
CA ALA A 147 -11.78 0.82 1.05
C ALA A 147 -10.72 0.25 2.01
N ILE A 148 -10.24 1.05 2.98
CA ILE A 148 -9.36 0.57 4.06
C ILE A 148 -10.13 -0.40 4.97
N ALA A 149 -11.37 -0.09 5.37
CA ALA A 149 -12.21 -1.00 6.16
C ALA A 149 -12.40 -2.35 5.46
N ARG A 150 -12.65 -2.34 4.14
CA ARG A 150 -12.70 -3.56 3.32
C ARG A 150 -11.38 -4.31 3.30
N ALA A 151 -10.26 -3.60 3.21
CA ALA A 151 -8.94 -4.20 3.16
C ALA A 151 -8.57 -4.92 4.47
N ILE A 152 -9.03 -4.41 5.63
CA ILE A 152 -8.69 -4.98 6.96
C ILE A 152 -9.72 -5.97 7.50
N VAL A 153 -10.84 -6.20 6.81
CA VAL A 153 -11.99 -6.97 7.34
C VAL A 153 -11.63 -8.43 7.64
N LEU A 154 -10.69 -9.03 6.89
CA LEU A 154 -10.19 -10.39 7.08
C LEU A 154 -8.99 -10.50 8.05
N ASN A 155 -8.64 -9.43 8.79
CA ASN A 155 -7.42 -9.39 9.62
C ASN A 155 -6.15 -9.76 8.84
N PRO A 156 -5.81 -9.01 7.77
CA PRO A 156 -4.69 -9.36 6.92
C PRO A 156 -3.36 -9.28 7.67
N LYS A 157 -2.39 -10.10 7.26
CA LYS A 157 -0.98 -9.98 7.69
C LYS A 157 -0.20 -8.96 6.85
N TYR A 158 -0.68 -8.70 5.64
CA TYR A 158 -0.02 -7.85 4.65
C TYR A 158 -1.02 -6.82 4.13
N LEU A 159 -0.65 -5.54 4.18
CA LEU A 159 -1.47 -4.45 3.65
C LEU A 159 -0.72 -3.76 2.50
N PHE A 160 -1.39 -3.63 1.37
CA PHE A 160 -0.86 -2.98 0.18
C PHE A 160 -1.69 -1.75 -0.16
N CYS A 161 -1.04 -0.59 -0.28
CA CYS A 161 -1.69 0.67 -0.61
C CYS A 161 -1.03 1.28 -1.85
N ASP A 162 -1.78 1.40 -2.94
CA ASP A 162 -1.31 2.04 -4.17
C ASP A 162 -1.85 3.45 -4.23
N GLU A 163 -0.99 4.46 -4.01
CA GLU A 163 -1.32 5.89 -4.00
C GLU A 163 -2.55 6.21 -3.12
N PRO A 164 -2.53 5.90 -1.80
CA PRO A 164 -3.70 6.02 -0.93
C PRO A 164 -4.26 7.45 -0.88
N ASN A 165 -3.40 8.46 -1.02
CA ASN A 165 -3.73 9.89 -0.90
C ASN A 165 -4.10 10.55 -2.23
N SER A 166 -4.05 9.82 -3.34
CA SER A 166 -4.37 10.38 -4.66
C SER A 166 -5.76 10.99 -4.71
N GLY A 167 -5.84 12.26 -5.11
CA GLY A 167 -7.10 12.99 -5.26
C GLY A 167 -7.72 13.53 -3.96
N LEU A 168 -6.98 13.49 -2.85
CA LEU A 168 -7.40 14.04 -1.56
C LEU A 168 -6.77 15.42 -1.31
N ASP A 169 -7.44 16.21 -0.47
CA ASP A 169 -6.85 17.44 0.08
C ASP A 169 -5.75 17.10 1.12
N PRO A 170 -4.81 18.02 1.39
CA PRO A 170 -3.67 17.74 2.27
C PRO A 170 -4.08 17.32 3.69
N LYS A 171 -5.15 17.89 4.24
CA LYS A 171 -5.62 17.54 5.59
C LYS A 171 -6.18 16.13 5.64
N THR A 172 -6.95 15.74 4.63
CA THR A 172 -7.49 14.39 4.52
C THR A 172 -6.39 13.37 4.27
N SER A 173 -5.36 13.71 3.48
CA SER A 173 -4.18 12.85 3.22
C SER A 173 -3.45 12.49 4.52
N ILE A 174 -3.17 13.48 5.37
CA ILE A 174 -2.53 13.25 6.68
C ILE A 174 -3.36 12.28 7.55
N LEU A 175 -4.70 12.41 7.54
CA LEU A 175 -5.57 11.51 8.29
C LEU A 175 -5.58 10.06 7.74
N ILE A 176 -5.43 9.89 6.43
CA ILE A 176 -5.32 8.57 5.82
C ILE A 176 -3.96 7.93 6.15
N ASP A 177 -2.87 8.69 6.08
CA ASP A 177 -1.53 8.23 6.44
C ASP A 177 -1.47 7.80 7.92
N ALA A 178 -1.96 8.64 8.82
CA ALA A 178 -2.06 8.32 10.25
C ALA A 178 -2.87 7.04 10.50
N LEU A 179 -4.01 6.87 9.81
CA LEU A 179 -4.85 5.68 9.93
C LEU A 179 -4.10 4.42 9.44
N ILE A 180 -3.40 4.49 8.30
CA ILE A 180 -2.60 3.37 7.78
C ILE A 180 -1.51 2.99 8.79
N LYS A 181 -0.81 3.99 9.35
CA LYS A 181 0.25 3.78 10.36
C LYS A 181 -0.32 3.13 11.62
N GLU A 182 -1.41 3.68 12.19
CA GLU A 182 -2.07 3.12 13.37
C GLU A 182 -2.50 1.67 13.17
N LEU A 183 -3.11 1.35 12.02
CA LEU A 183 -3.51 -0.02 11.70
C LEU A 183 -2.30 -0.95 11.54
N THR A 184 -1.21 -0.45 10.95
CA THR A 184 0.04 -1.21 10.80
C THR A 184 0.60 -1.61 12.15
N ASP A 185 0.66 -0.67 13.09
CA ASP A 185 1.18 -0.88 14.45
C ASP A 185 0.26 -1.81 15.26
N GLU A 186 -1.05 -1.55 15.23
CA GLU A 186 -2.04 -2.30 16.02
C GLU A 186 -2.10 -3.78 15.61
N TYR A 187 -2.07 -4.06 14.30
CA TYR A 187 -2.16 -5.42 13.78
C TYR A 187 -0.79 -6.05 13.45
N GLU A 188 0.30 -5.37 13.73
CA GLU A 188 1.67 -5.79 13.37
C GLU A 188 1.80 -6.24 11.91
N MET A 189 1.12 -5.54 10.98
CA MET A 189 1.12 -5.90 9.57
C MET A 189 2.44 -5.54 8.89
N THR A 190 2.79 -6.27 7.83
CA THR A 190 3.75 -5.76 6.85
C THR A 190 2.97 -4.87 5.88
N THR A 191 3.09 -3.55 6.02
CA THR A 191 2.38 -2.61 5.17
C THR A 191 3.33 -2.07 4.09
N ILE A 192 2.90 -2.12 2.83
CA ILE A 192 3.63 -1.54 1.69
C ILE A 192 2.75 -0.45 1.07
N VAL A 193 3.28 0.77 1.01
CA VAL A 193 2.60 1.93 0.43
C VAL A 193 3.41 2.45 -0.75
N ASN A 194 2.82 2.44 -1.94
CA ASN A 194 3.32 3.20 -3.07
C ASN A 194 2.91 4.66 -2.91
N THR A 195 3.84 5.59 -2.98
CA THR A 195 3.52 7.02 -2.99
C THR A 195 4.59 7.85 -3.67
N HIS A 196 4.19 9.02 -4.13
CA HIS A 196 5.09 10.11 -4.54
C HIS A 196 4.93 11.35 -3.65
N ASP A 197 4.06 11.29 -2.62
CA ASP A 197 3.82 12.37 -1.68
C ASP A 197 4.90 12.39 -0.58
N MET A 198 5.69 13.46 -0.56
CA MET A 198 6.76 13.64 0.41
C MET A 198 6.25 13.85 1.84
N ASN A 199 5.01 14.32 2.03
CA ASN A 199 4.43 14.39 3.38
C ASN A 199 4.26 12.97 3.95
N SER A 200 3.67 12.05 3.17
CA SER A 200 3.56 10.63 3.56
C SER A 200 4.93 10.03 3.87
N VAL A 201 5.94 10.34 3.04
CA VAL A 201 7.32 9.85 3.22
C VAL A 201 7.89 10.28 4.57
N MET A 202 7.71 11.54 4.94
CA MET A 202 8.23 12.10 6.20
C MET A 202 7.45 11.65 7.42
N GLU A 203 6.12 11.50 7.31
CA GLU A 203 5.24 11.18 8.44
C GLU A 203 5.25 9.69 8.80
N ILE A 204 5.15 8.80 7.79
CA ILE A 204 4.95 7.37 8.04
C ILE A 204 6.03 6.45 7.47
N GLY A 205 7.07 6.98 6.81
CA GLY A 205 8.12 6.18 6.16
C GLY A 205 9.14 5.59 7.12
N GLU A 206 8.91 4.39 7.64
CA GLU A 206 9.86 3.69 8.53
C GLU A 206 10.93 2.93 7.77
N ASN A 207 10.58 2.35 6.64
CA ASN A 207 11.48 1.74 5.67
C ASN A 207 11.08 2.26 4.27
N ILE A 208 11.96 2.93 3.59
CA ILE A 208 11.70 3.64 2.34
C ILE A 208 12.62 3.10 1.26
N VAL A 209 12.04 2.71 0.14
CA VAL A 209 12.74 2.22 -1.04
C VAL A 209 12.52 3.18 -2.19
N PHE A 210 13.58 3.74 -2.74
CA PHE A 210 13.52 4.63 -3.89
C PHE A 210 13.76 3.86 -5.18
N ILE A 211 12.75 3.87 -6.05
CA ILE A 211 12.79 3.24 -7.39
C ILE A 211 12.92 4.33 -8.45
N HIS A 212 13.94 4.20 -9.27
CA HIS A 212 14.19 5.07 -10.41
C HIS A 212 14.51 4.24 -11.65
N GLU A 213 13.81 4.47 -12.75
CA GLU A 213 13.97 3.75 -14.03
C GLU A 213 14.00 2.22 -13.90
N GLY A 214 13.21 1.68 -12.97
CA GLY A 214 13.08 0.26 -12.72
C GLY A 214 14.13 -0.34 -11.79
N GLU A 215 15.03 0.45 -11.23
CA GLU A 215 16.10 0.02 -10.33
C GLU A 215 15.89 0.58 -8.92
N LYS A 216 16.33 -0.17 -7.89
CA LYS A 216 16.40 0.33 -6.52
C LYS A 216 17.69 1.12 -6.35
N LEU A 217 17.60 2.45 -6.23
CA LEU A 217 18.78 3.30 -6.05
C LEU A 217 19.10 3.62 -4.59
N TRP A 218 18.10 3.56 -3.71
CA TRP A 218 18.31 3.90 -2.31
C TRP A 218 17.31 3.15 -1.41
N GLU A 219 17.71 2.89 -0.18
CA GLU A 219 16.90 2.32 0.89
C GLU A 219 17.32 2.92 2.23
N GLY A 220 16.36 3.24 3.09
CA GLY A 220 16.58 3.79 4.43
C GLY A 220 15.27 4.26 5.08
N SER A 221 15.35 5.08 6.10
CA SER A 221 14.19 5.62 6.83
C SER A 221 13.93 7.09 6.51
N ASN A 222 12.78 7.62 6.98
CA ASN A 222 12.46 9.05 6.91
C ASN A 222 13.47 9.94 7.65
N LYS A 223 14.20 9.39 8.63
CA LYS A 223 15.27 10.10 9.37
C LYS A 223 16.57 10.22 8.57
N GLU A 224 16.77 9.32 7.60
CA GLU A 224 18.00 9.20 6.81
C GLU A 224 17.84 9.82 5.41
N ILE A 225 16.63 9.85 4.88
CA ILE A 225 16.37 10.26 3.49
C ILE A 225 16.90 11.66 3.16
N LEU A 226 16.79 12.62 4.08
CA LEU A 226 17.28 14.00 3.89
C LEU A 226 18.82 14.12 3.98
N LYS A 227 19.51 13.06 4.45
CA LYS A 227 20.96 12.98 4.58
C LYS A 227 21.59 12.09 3.51
N SER A 228 20.81 11.65 2.55
CA SER A 228 21.28 10.76 1.49
C SER A 228 22.27 11.45 0.57
N ASP A 229 23.34 10.74 0.20
CA ASP A 229 24.30 11.18 -0.83
C ASP A 229 23.82 10.86 -2.25
N CYS A 230 22.64 10.21 -2.43
CA CYS A 230 22.08 9.89 -3.72
C CYS A 230 21.53 11.16 -4.40
N GLU A 231 22.25 11.68 -5.39
CA GLU A 231 21.90 12.92 -6.10
C GLU A 231 20.50 12.83 -6.77
N ILE A 232 20.17 11.69 -7.37
CA ILE A 232 18.88 11.46 -8.04
C ILE A 232 17.73 11.52 -7.04
N LEU A 233 17.90 10.89 -5.86
CA LEU A 233 16.94 10.96 -4.76
C LEU A 233 16.78 12.40 -4.25
N ASN A 234 17.88 13.11 -4.04
CA ASN A 234 17.85 14.49 -3.61
C ASN A 234 17.11 15.39 -4.61
N ASN A 235 17.34 15.20 -5.91
CA ASN A 235 16.61 15.91 -6.94
C ASN A 235 15.11 15.59 -6.93
N PHE A 236 14.73 14.33 -6.64
CA PHE A 236 13.33 13.93 -6.50
C PHE A 236 12.67 14.57 -5.26
N ILE A 237 13.34 14.56 -4.10
CA ILE A 237 12.82 15.13 -2.83
C ILE A 237 12.65 16.65 -2.97
N PHE A 238 13.66 17.34 -3.54
CA PHE A 238 13.73 18.79 -3.62
C PHE A 238 13.16 19.37 -4.94
N ALA A 239 12.46 18.57 -5.73
CA ALA A 239 11.78 19.05 -6.94
C ALA A 239 10.76 20.16 -6.63
N ASN A 240 10.18 20.20 -5.43
CA ASN A 240 9.36 21.29 -4.94
C ASN A 240 10.22 22.36 -4.26
N SER A 241 10.16 23.60 -4.73
CA SER A 241 10.94 24.76 -4.24
C SER A 241 10.84 25.02 -2.73
N LEU A 242 9.72 24.66 -2.09
CA LEU A 242 9.48 24.79 -0.65
C LEU A 242 10.35 23.82 0.16
N ALA A 243 10.55 22.60 -0.28
CA ALA A 243 11.41 21.62 0.42
C ALA A 243 12.88 22.07 0.40
N LYS A 244 13.33 22.69 -0.69
CA LYS A 244 14.69 23.29 -0.77
C LYS A 244 14.92 24.39 0.25
N GLN A 245 13.93 25.26 0.48
CA GLN A 245 14.06 26.38 1.43
C GLN A 245 14.09 25.90 2.90
N LEU A 246 13.33 24.88 3.25
CA LEU A 246 13.29 24.32 4.62
C LEU A 246 14.62 23.68 5.03
N VAL A 247 15.29 22.99 4.11
CA VAL A 247 16.59 22.35 4.41
C VAL A 247 17.73 23.37 4.45
N LEU A 248 17.68 24.45 3.66
CA LEU A 248 18.67 25.51 3.71
C LEU A 248 18.54 26.39 4.97
N SER A 249 17.37 26.46 5.59
CA SER A 249 17.15 27.19 6.85
C SER A 249 17.47 26.38 8.11
N SER A 250 17.71 25.06 7.98
CA SER A 250 18.03 24.14 9.10
C SER A 250 19.52 23.74 9.16
N ARG A 251 20.36 24.31 8.31
CA ARG A 251 21.83 24.27 8.36
C ARG A 251 22.39 25.58 8.88
#